data_7c2d1c718c9e0c448bed534c2f27c39d
#
_entry.id   7c2d1c718c9e0c448bed534c2f27c39d
#
_cell.length_a   1.000
_cell.length_b   1.000
_cell.length_c   1.000
_cell.angle_alpha   90.00
_cell.angle_beta   90.00
_cell.angle_gamma   90.00
#
_symmetry.space_group_name_H-M   'P 1'
#
loop_
_entity.id
_entity.type
_entity.pdbx_description
1 polymer ?
#
loop_
_entity_poly.entity_id
_entity_poly.type
_entity_poly.pdbx_seq_one_letter_code
_entity_poly.pdbx_strand_id
1 'polypeptide(L)'
;MTITDTPTGTTPPLPPSGEPRRTKGAVAARVGLTLVVLALLAMWVYAFGFAKKQGLYVLDDEAWTERAQEICETYEAKRLELVDMDAGYIENPTEAQMIERADVVDRATDILEAELAEVFAVLPESERDQKIALEYQGFYNTLIADRRAYTERLRNFELGPYLETKIDGGPVTNILLDFTTANRMKRCAPPGELGGDAL
;
A
#
# COMPACT_ATOMS: atom_id res chain seq x y z
N MET A 1 77.78 58.80 -3.26
CA MET A 1 76.79 59.07 -4.30
C MET A 1 76.82 57.97 -5.29
N THR A 2 76.03 56.87 -5.11
CA THR A 2 76.19 55.68 -5.90
C THR A 2 74.76 55.35 -6.42
N ILE A 3 74.59 55.44 -7.70
CA ILE A 3 73.35 55.19 -8.44
C ILE A 3 73.31 53.68 -8.72
N THR A 4 72.32 53.01 -8.27
CA THR A 4 72.07 51.58 -8.46
C THR A 4 71.11 51.42 -9.64
N ASP A 5 71.57 50.81 -10.72
CA ASP A 5 70.78 50.43 -11.89
C ASP A 5 69.77 49.30 -11.57
N THR A 6 68.55 49.51 -11.96
CA THR A 6 67.47 48.50 -11.87
C THR A 6 67.49 47.69 -13.18
N PRO A 7 67.52 46.33 -13.16
CA PRO A 7 67.43 45.56 -14.36
C PRO A 7 65.94 45.43 -14.83
N THR A 8 65.76 45.76 -16.09
CA THR A 8 64.52 45.64 -16.86
C THR A 8 64.16 44.17 -17.02
N GLY A 9 63.11 43.72 -16.35
CA GLY A 9 62.58 42.37 -16.46
C GLY A 9 61.86 42.17 -17.79
N THR A 10 62.42 41.33 -18.65
CA THR A 10 61.81 40.90 -19.92
C THR A 10 60.73 39.80 -19.58
N THR A 11 59.48 40.12 -19.76
CA THR A 11 58.34 39.15 -19.60
C THR A 11 58.44 38.12 -20.76
N PRO A 12 58.46 36.81 -20.49
CA PRO A 12 58.45 35.81 -21.53
C PRO A 12 57.10 35.80 -22.29
N PRO A 13 57.11 35.54 -23.61
CA PRO A 13 55.90 35.51 -24.41
C PRO A 13 54.95 34.33 -23.97
N LEU A 14 53.69 34.62 -23.85
CA LEU A 14 52.67 33.63 -23.58
C LEU A 14 52.64 32.56 -24.70
N PRO A 15 52.50 31.26 -24.35
CA PRO A 15 52.37 30.21 -25.34
C PRO A 15 51.07 30.40 -26.15
N PRO A 16 51.11 30.09 -27.46
CA PRO A 16 49.90 30.21 -28.30
C PRO A 16 48.79 29.31 -27.78
N SER A 17 47.63 29.89 -27.58
CA SER A 17 46.40 29.17 -27.24
C SER A 17 46.03 28.30 -28.43
N GLY A 18 46.51 27.02 -28.42
CA GLY A 18 46.15 26.04 -29.42
C GLY A 18 44.67 25.65 -29.23
N GLU A 19 43.84 26.04 -30.18
CA GLU A 19 42.46 25.50 -30.24
C GLU A 19 42.53 23.98 -30.27
N PRO A 20 41.73 23.27 -29.43
CA PRO A 20 41.76 21.82 -29.41
C PRO A 20 41.27 21.28 -30.75
N ARG A 21 42.22 20.71 -31.54
CA ARG A 21 41.90 20.00 -32.77
C ARG A 21 40.90 18.91 -32.49
N ARG A 22 39.63 19.12 -32.93
CA ARG A 22 38.57 18.11 -32.86
C ARG A 22 38.98 16.89 -33.67
N THR A 23 39.56 15.90 -33.02
CA THR A 23 39.91 14.63 -33.66
C THR A 23 38.59 13.87 -33.95
N LYS A 24 38.55 13.20 -35.12
CA LYS A 24 37.37 12.41 -35.54
C LYS A 24 36.89 11.42 -34.43
N GLY A 25 37.84 10.92 -33.63
CA GLY A 25 37.55 10.07 -32.46
C GLY A 25 36.78 10.78 -31.34
N ALA A 26 37.08 12.06 -31.07
CA ALA A 26 36.37 12.82 -30.03
C ALA A 26 34.92 13.15 -30.45
N VAL A 27 34.65 13.31 -31.74
CA VAL A 27 33.28 13.49 -32.26
C VAL A 27 32.51 12.17 -32.16
N ALA A 28 33.09 11.05 -32.56
CA ALA A 28 32.49 9.73 -32.47
C ALA A 28 32.17 9.36 -31.00
N ALA A 29 33.06 9.63 -30.05
CA ALA A 29 32.84 9.41 -28.64
C ALA A 29 31.66 10.25 -28.08
N ARG A 30 31.56 11.53 -28.49
CA ARG A 30 30.46 12.40 -28.09
C ARG A 30 29.11 11.93 -28.64
N VAL A 31 29.06 11.54 -29.92
CA VAL A 31 27.86 10.99 -30.55
C VAL A 31 27.45 9.69 -29.85
N GLY A 32 28.39 8.79 -29.58
CA GLY A 32 28.11 7.54 -28.84
C GLY A 32 27.55 7.80 -27.43
N LEU A 33 28.16 8.73 -26.69
CA LEU A 33 27.68 9.11 -25.35
C LEU A 33 26.26 9.71 -25.41
N THR A 34 26.01 10.59 -26.39
CA THR A 34 24.66 11.19 -26.57
C THR A 34 23.63 10.13 -26.86
N LEU A 35 23.90 9.13 -27.70
CA LEU A 35 23.00 8.04 -28.00
C LEU A 35 22.72 7.20 -26.77
N VAL A 36 23.72 6.90 -25.93
CA VAL A 36 23.51 6.16 -24.66
C VAL A 36 22.62 6.97 -23.71
N VAL A 37 22.89 8.28 -23.57
CA VAL A 37 22.03 9.14 -22.71
C VAL A 37 20.59 9.19 -23.21
N LEU A 38 20.38 9.31 -24.53
CA LEU A 38 19.04 9.30 -25.11
C LEU A 38 18.32 7.95 -24.92
N ALA A 39 19.05 6.84 -25.06
CA ALA A 39 18.50 5.50 -24.81
C ALA A 39 18.10 5.32 -23.34
N LEU A 40 18.92 5.78 -22.41
CA LEU A 40 18.60 5.78 -20.97
C LEU A 40 17.37 6.65 -20.67
N LEU A 41 17.30 7.86 -21.23
CA LEU A 41 16.15 8.74 -21.06
C LEU A 41 14.88 8.11 -21.63
N ALA A 42 14.93 7.51 -22.82
CA ALA A 42 13.81 6.82 -23.42
C ALA A 42 13.35 5.62 -22.55
N MET A 43 14.30 4.85 -22.01
CA MET A 43 14.02 3.75 -21.09
C MET A 43 13.34 4.26 -19.81
N TRP A 44 13.80 5.38 -19.24
CA TRP A 44 13.20 6.00 -18.05
C TRP A 44 11.77 6.49 -18.34
N VAL A 45 11.58 7.21 -19.44
CA VAL A 45 10.26 7.67 -19.88
C VAL A 45 9.29 6.48 -20.07
N TYR A 46 9.77 5.39 -20.69
CA TYR A 46 8.99 4.17 -20.84
C TYR A 46 8.67 3.52 -19.47
N ALA A 47 9.67 3.33 -18.61
CA ALA A 47 9.50 2.67 -17.31
C ALA A 47 8.57 3.44 -16.36
N PHE A 48 8.62 4.77 -16.36
CA PHE A 48 7.83 5.59 -15.44
C PHE A 48 6.54 6.13 -16.03
N GLY A 49 6.46 6.29 -17.37
CA GLY A 49 5.30 6.84 -18.06
C GLY A 49 4.38 5.82 -18.70
N PHE A 50 4.94 4.72 -19.22
CA PHE A 50 4.19 3.76 -20.02
C PHE A 50 4.18 2.33 -19.48
N ALA A 51 5.16 1.94 -18.63
CA ALA A 51 5.15 0.63 -18.03
C ALA A 51 3.96 0.56 -17.07
N LYS A 52 3.06 -0.42 -17.28
CA LYS A 52 1.97 -0.71 -16.35
C LYS A 52 2.61 -1.02 -14.99
N LYS A 53 2.39 -0.17 -14.00
CA LYS A 53 2.72 -0.44 -12.61
C LYS A 53 1.69 -1.46 -12.10
N GLN A 54 1.90 -2.73 -12.41
CA GLN A 54 1.11 -3.79 -11.81
C GLN A 54 1.55 -3.90 -10.34
N GLY A 55 0.77 -3.31 -9.45
CA GLY A 55 0.89 -3.58 -8.02
C GLY A 55 0.67 -5.08 -7.79
N LEU A 56 1.31 -5.63 -6.76
CA LEU A 56 1.26 -7.06 -6.44
C LEU A 56 -0.19 -7.57 -6.30
N TYR A 57 -1.10 -6.72 -5.85
CA TYR A 57 -2.51 -7.02 -5.55
C TYR A 57 -3.52 -6.30 -6.45
N VAL A 58 -3.10 -5.76 -7.61
CA VAL A 58 -4.02 -5.09 -8.53
C VAL A 58 -4.68 -6.11 -9.45
N LEU A 59 -5.99 -6.14 -9.45
CA LEU A 59 -6.82 -6.93 -10.35
C LEU A 59 -6.99 -6.19 -11.69
N ASP A 60 -6.99 -6.95 -12.79
CA ASP A 60 -7.29 -6.42 -14.13
C ASP A 60 -8.81 -6.47 -14.41
N ASP A 61 -9.59 -7.27 -13.67
CA ASP A 61 -11.04 -7.41 -13.78
C ASP A 61 -11.78 -6.28 -13.04
N GLU A 62 -11.96 -5.15 -13.74
CA GLU A 62 -12.66 -3.99 -13.18
C GLU A 62 -14.15 -4.31 -12.89
N ALA A 63 -14.80 -5.16 -13.70
CA ALA A 63 -16.20 -5.53 -13.48
C ALA A 63 -16.39 -6.32 -12.19
N TRP A 64 -15.44 -7.19 -11.85
CA TRP A 64 -15.46 -7.90 -10.58
C TRP A 64 -15.29 -6.95 -9.40
N THR A 65 -14.34 -5.99 -9.49
CA THR A 65 -14.10 -5.03 -8.41
C THR A 65 -15.28 -4.08 -8.18
N GLU A 66 -15.95 -3.63 -9.25
CA GLU A 66 -17.17 -2.81 -9.16
C GLU A 66 -18.31 -3.58 -8.49
N ARG A 67 -18.57 -4.83 -8.92
CA ARG A 67 -19.58 -5.69 -8.30
C ARG A 67 -19.27 -5.94 -6.82
N ALA A 68 -18.02 -6.24 -6.46
CA ALA A 68 -17.61 -6.42 -5.09
C ALA A 68 -17.87 -5.17 -4.24
N GLN A 69 -17.53 -3.98 -4.78
CA GLN A 69 -17.78 -2.70 -4.12
C GLN A 69 -19.27 -2.46 -3.82
N GLU A 70 -20.19 -2.80 -4.73
CA GLU A 70 -21.64 -2.68 -4.54
C GLU A 70 -22.17 -3.64 -3.46
N ILE A 71 -21.68 -4.89 -3.46
CA ILE A 71 -22.01 -5.87 -2.42
C ILE A 71 -21.53 -5.35 -1.06
N CYS A 72 -20.27 -4.97 -0.94
CA CYS A 72 -19.68 -4.45 0.30
C CYS A 72 -20.45 -3.22 0.83
N GLU A 73 -20.88 -2.30 -0.04
CA GLU A 73 -21.68 -1.13 0.36
C GLU A 73 -22.99 -1.54 1.04
N THR A 74 -23.64 -2.56 0.50
CA THR A 74 -24.88 -3.11 1.07
C THR A 74 -24.65 -3.71 2.47
N TYR A 75 -23.56 -4.44 2.64
CA TYR A 75 -23.23 -5.08 3.92
C TYR A 75 -22.65 -4.10 4.94
N GLU A 76 -21.87 -3.11 4.51
CA GLU A 76 -21.41 -2.02 5.36
C GLU A 76 -22.62 -1.28 5.99
N ALA A 77 -23.65 -0.96 5.19
CA ALA A 77 -24.88 -0.34 5.70
C ALA A 77 -25.54 -1.19 6.79
N LYS A 78 -25.64 -2.52 6.60
CA LYS A 78 -26.18 -3.44 7.61
C LYS A 78 -25.35 -3.48 8.89
N ARG A 79 -24.01 -3.41 8.78
CA ARG A 79 -23.12 -3.37 9.96
C ARG A 79 -23.27 -2.06 10.72
N LEU A 80 -23.42 -0.93 10.03
CA LEU A 80 -23.62 0.38 10.64
C LEU A 80 -24.97 0.51 11.36
N GLU A 81 -25.95 -0.32 11.03
CA GLU A 81 -27.21 -0.42 11.77
C GLU A 81 -27.08 -1.16 13.11
N LEU A 82 -26.02 -1.92 13.32
CA LEU A 82 -25.69 -2.53 14.61
C LEU A 82 -25.13 -1.46 15.55
N VAL A 83 -26.00 -0.54 15.90
CA VAL A 83 -25.71 0.64 16.69
C VAL A 83 -25.06 0.28 18.02
N ASP A 84 -24.11 1.07 18.39
CA ASP A 84 -23.23 1.06 19.55
C ASP A 84 -21.86 0.41 19.36
N MET A 85 -21.42 0.30 18.12
CA MET A 85 -20.00 0.02 17.83
C MET A 85 -19.11 1.18 18.31
N ASP A 86 -19.69 2.36 18.49
CA ASP A 86 -19.07 3.54 19.11
C ASP A 86 -19.08 3.52 20.64
N ALA A 87 -19.64 2.51 21.29
CA ALA A 87 -19.48 2.31 22.72
C ALA A 87 -17.98 2.13 22.98
N GLY A 88 -17.32 3.24 23.26
CA GLY A 88 -15.90 3.35 23.45
C GLY A 88 -15.37 2.37 24.50
N TYR A 89 -14.08 2.32 24.65
CA TYR A 89 -13.41 1.56 25.70
C TYR A 89 -14.07 1.79 27.06
N ILE A 90 -14.57 0.72 27.66
CA ILE A 90 -15.06 0.74 29.05
C ILE A 90 -13.90 0.26 29.91
N GLU A 91 -13.34 1.14 30.72
CA GLU A 91 -12.12 0.89 31.49
C GLU A 91 -12.23 -0.33 32.44
N ASN A 92 -13.42 -0.56 33.03
CA ASN A 92 -13.70 -1.70 33.90
C ASN A 92 -15.08 -2.29 33.57
N PRO A 93 -15.22 -3.02 32.46
CA PRO A 93 -16.51 -3.54 32.06
C PRO A 93 -16.99 -4.62 33.03
N THR A 94 -18.28 -4.64 33.28
CA THR A 94 -18.93 -5.76 33.97
C THR A 94 -19.00 -6.98 33.05
N GLU A 95 -19.20 -8.18 33.64
CA GLU A 95 -19.40 -9.43 32.87
C GLU A 95 -20.54 -9.29 31.85
N ALA A 96 -21.65 -8.65 32.23
CA ALA A 96 -22.77 -8.41 31.33
C ALA A 96 -22.39 -7.53 30.13
N GLN A 97 -21.60 -6.48 30.35
CA GLN A 97 -21.11 -5.60 29.27
C GLN A 97 -20.11 -6.31 28.36
N MET A 98 -19.28 -7.22 28.89
CA MET A 98 -18.39 -8.03 28.06
C MET A 98 -19.18 -9.00 27.17
N ILE A 99 -20.21 -9.65 27.68
CA ILE A 99 -21.10 -10.52 26.90
C ILE A 99 -21.82 -9.71 25.82
N GLU A 100 -22.40 -8.57 26.16
CA GLU A 100 -23.10 -7.69 25.21
C GLU A 100 -22.15 -7.23 24.09
N ARG A 101 -20.94 -6.84 24.42
CA ARG A 101 -19.90 -6.49 23.45
C ARG A 101 -19.55 -7.67 22.55
N ALA A 102 -19.35 -8.87 23.11
CA ALA A 102 -19.12 -10.08 22.34
C ALA A 102 -20.24 -10.36 21.35
N ASP A 103 -21.50 -10.22 21.76
CA ASP A 103 -22.67 -10.46 20.92
C ASP A 103 -22.78 -9.45 19.76
N VAL A 104 -22.45 -8.17 20.00
CA VAL A 104 -22.42 -7.15 18.94
C VAL A 104 -21.32 -7.46 17.93
N VAL A 105 -20.11 -7.76 18.41
CA VAL A 105 -18.97 -8.09 17.54
C VAL A 105 -19.24 -9.36 16.73
N ASP A 106 -19.86 -10.37 17.31
CA ASP A 106 -20.22 -11.60 16.58
C ASP A 106 -21.26 -11.34 15.51
N ARG A 107 -22.33 -10.58 15.79
CA ARG A 107 -23.30 -10.19 14.75
C ARG A 107 -22.65 -9.40 13.60
N ALA A 108 -21.74 -8.47 13.92
CA ALA A 108 -21.01 -7.73 12.90
C ALA A 108 -20.08 -8.66 12.08
N THR A 109 -19.53 -9.68 12.72
CA THR A 109 -18.68 -10.68 12.06
C THR A 109 -19.50 -11.62 11.19
N ASP A 110 -20.72 -12.03 11.61
CA ASP A 110 -21.65 -12.81 10.78
C ASP A 110 -22.04 -12.06 9.50
N ILE A 111 -22.25 -10.74 9.60
CA ILE A 111 -22.54 -9.89 8.43
C ILE A 111 -21.31 -9.84 7.49
N LEU A 112 -20.10 -9.74 8.04
CA LEU A 112 -18.87 -9.75 7.26
C LEU A 112 -18.64 -11.10 6.57
N GLU A 113 -18.90 -12.22 7.23
CA GLU A 113 -18.84 -13.56 6.64
C GLU A 113 -19.83 -13.70 5.47
N ALA A 114 -21.06 -13.20 5.63
CA ALA A 114 -22.06 -13.21 4.58
C ALA A 114 -21.66 -12.31 3.39
N GLU A 115 -21.06 -11.14 3.65
CA GLU A 115 -20.49 -10.25 2.64
C GLU A 115 -19.45 -10.99 1.80
N LEU A 116 -18.49 -11.62 2.45
CA LEU A 116 -17.43 -12.37 1.75
C LEU A 116 -17.99 -13.54 0.95
N ALA A 117 -18.95 -14.27 1.50
CA ALA A 117 -19.60 -15.37 0.79
C ALA A 117 -20.25 -14.89 -0.51
N GLU A 118 -20.88 -13.71 -0.52
CA GLU A 118 -21.52 -13.14 -1.70
C GLU A 118 -20.48 -12.57 -2.70
N VAL A 119 -19.46 -11.87 -2.22
CA VAL A 119 -18.37 -11.33 -3.06
C VAL A 119 -17.66 -12.46 -3.82
N PHE A 120 -17.33 -13.55 -3.12
CA PHE A 120 -16.58 -14.67 -3.69
C PHE A 120 -17.45 -15.77 -4.30
N ALA A 121 -18.77 -15.62 -4.32
CA ALA A 121 -19.66 -16.53 -5.05
C ALA A 121 -19.36 -16.57 -6.56
N VAL A 122 -18.82 -15.48 -7.10
CA VAL A 122 -18.32 -15.39 -8.49
C VAL A 122 -16.91 -14.86 -8.44
N LEU A 123 -15.95 -15.62 -8.93
CA LEU A 123 -14.56 -15.23 -9.01
C LEU A 123 -14.27 -14.38 -10.25
N PRO A 124 -13.16 -13.61 -10.29
CA PRO A 124 -12.68 -12.92 -11.49
C PRO A 124 -12.46 -13.87 -12.66
N GLU A 125 -12.47 -13.35 -13.90
CA GLU A 125 -12.38 -14.20 -15.11
C GLU A 125 -10.99 -14.84 -15.28
N SER A 126 -9.90 -14.08 -15.00
CA SER A 126 -8.53 -14.56 -15.23
C SER A 126 -8.00 -15.41 -14.06
N GLU A 127 -7.24 -16.47 -14.34
CA GLU A 127 -6.59 -17.29 -13.31
C GLU A 127 -5.67 -16.47 -12.41
N ARG A 128 -5.01 -15.44 -12.95
CA ARG A 128 -4.18 -14.53 -12.19
C ARG A 128 -4.99 -13.77 -11.15
N ASP A 129 -6.10 -13.18 -11.58
CA ASP A 129 -6.94 -12.38 -10.69
C ASP A 129 -7.70 -13.27 -9.70
N GLN A 130 -8.09 -14.48 -10.10
CA GLN A 130 -8.65 -15.48 -9.18
C GLN A 130 -7.68 -15.78 -8.03
N LYS A 131 -6.40 -16.00 -8.35
CA LYS A 131 -5.39 -16.26 -7.33
C LYS A 131 -5.24 -15.09 -6.35
N ILE A 132 -5.21 -13.86 -6.86
CA ILE A 132 -5.11 -12.65 -6.04
C ILE A 132 -6.37 -12.49 -5.17
N ALA A 133 -7.56 -12.69 -5.75
CA ALA A 133 -8.83 -12.58 -5.04
C ALA A 133 -8.95 -13.63 -3.92
N LEU A 134 -8.55 -14.88 -4.17
CA LEU A 134 -8.56 -15.94 -3.16
C LEU A 134 -7.54 -15.71 -2.04
N GLU A 135 -6.38 -15.11 -2.34
CA GLU A 135 -5.42 -14.69 -1.33
C GLU A 135 -6.02 -13.59 -0.43
N TYR A 136 -6.69 -12.62 -1.01
CA TYR A 136 -7.43 -11.59 -0.28
C TYR A 136 -8.55 -12.17 0.59
N GLN A 137 -9.31 -13.15 0.08
CA GLN A 137 -10.29 -13.92 0.89
C GLN A 137 -9.62 -14.58 2.09
N GLY A 138 -8.43 -15.17 1.90
CA GLY A 138 -7.65 -15.78 2.97
C GLY A 138 -7.28 -14.80 4.09
N PHE A 139 -6.89 -13.57 3.74
CA PHE A 139 -6.62 -12.52 4.72
C PHE A 139 -7.88 -12.10 5.48
N TYR A 140 -9.03 -12.01 4.82
CA TYR A 140 -10.30 -11.75 5.49
C TYR A 140 -10.71 -12.87 6.44
N ASN A 141 -10.52 -14.12 6.06
CA ASN A 141 -10.78 -15.26 6.94
C ASN A 141 -9.90 -15.19 8.20
N THR A 142 -8.67 -14.71 8.07
CA THR A 142 -7.79 -14.47 9.22
C THR A 142 -8.34 -13.38 10.13
N LEU A 143 -8.79 -12.24 9.57
CA LEU A 143 -9.44 -11.18 10.33
C LEU A 143 -10.69 -11.67 11.07
N ILE A 144 -11.52 -12.48 10.41
CA ILE A 144 -12.71 -13.11 11.02
C ILE A 144 -12.32 -14.01 12.19
N ALA A 145 -11.29 -14.83 12.03
CA ALA A 145 -10.80 -15.70 13.10
C ALA A 145 -10.29 -14.88 14.31
N ASP A 146 -9.59 -13.77 14.07
CA ASP A 146 -9.14 -12.87 15.13
C ASP A 146 -10.33 -12.24 15.88
N ARG A 147 -11.39 -11.85 15.17
CA ARG A 147 -12.63 -11.31 15.75
C ARG A 147 -13.35 -12.36 16.61
N ARG A 148 -13.46 -13.59 16.13
CA ARG A 148 -14.06 -14.70 16.91
C ARG A 148 -13.22 -15.03 18.15
N ALA A 149 -11.91 -15.06 18.04
CA ALA A 149 -11.03 -15.27 19.19
C ALA A 149 -11.17 -14.14 20.24
N TYR A 150 -11.39 -12.91 19.81
CA TYR A 150 -11.65 -11.79 20.69
C TYR A 150 -12.99 -11.96 21.44
N THR A 151 -14.08 -12.30 20.76
CA THR A 151 -15.39 -12.51 21.38
C THR A 151 -15.39 -13.69 22.36
N GLU A 152 -14.64 -14.75 22.05
CA GLU A 152 -14.46 -15.88 22.98
C GLU A 152 -13.76 -15.44 24.26
N ARG A 153 -12.70 -14.61 24.17
CA ARG A 153 -12.03 -14.07 25.37
C ARG A 153 -12.98 -13.20 26.20
N LEU A 154 -13.79 -12.35 25.56
CA LEU A 154 -14.79 -11.54 26.26
C LEU A 154 -15.80 -12.41 27.03
N ARG A 155 -16.26 -13.53 26.44
CA ARG A 155 -17.19 -14.48 27.10
C ARG A 155 -16.55 -15.23 28.26
N ASN A 156 -15.24 -15.39 28.21
CA ASN A 156 -14.44 -15.95 29.32
C ASN A 156 -14.03 -14.91 30.35
N PHE A 157 -14.53 -13.67 30.21
CA PHE A 157 -14.22 -12.53 31.09
C PHE A 157 -12.73 -12.17 31.12
N GLU A 158 -12.02 -12.47 30.02
CA GLU A 158 -10.63 -12.10 29.83
C GLU A 158 -10.51 -10.70 29.23
N LEU A 159 -10.10 -9.74 30.10
CA LEU A 159 -9.85 -8.38 29.65
C LEU A 159 -8.57 -8.31 28.81
N GLY A 160 -8.62 -7.56 27.74
CA GLY A 160 -7.45 -7.31 26.89
C GLY A 160 -7.83 -6.65 25.57
N PRO A 161 -6.87 -6.06 24.89
CA PRO A 161 -7.11 -5.42 23.60
C PRO A 161 -7.49 -6.44 22.53
N TYR A 162 -8.17 -5.96 21.49
CA TYR A 162 -8.29 -6.72 20.26
C TYR A 162 -6.88 -6.93 19.65
N LEU A 163 -6.56 -8.15 19.31
CA LEU A 163 -5.27 -8.52 18.74
C LEU A 163 -5.46 -9.06 17.33
N GLU A 164 -4.75 -8.50 16.38
CA GLU A 164 -4.73 -8.97 15.01
C GLU A 164 -3.52 -9.86 14.72
N THR A 165 -3.75 -10.86 13.90
CA THR A 165 -2.66 -11.68 13.33
C THR A 165 -1.73 -10.80 12.49
N LYS A 166 -0.43 -10.94 12.73
CA LYS A 166 0.59 -10.20 11.97
C LYS A 166 0.99 -10.97 10.72
N ILE A 167 0.93 -10.28 9.59
CA ILE A 167 1.35 -10.78 8.28
C ILE A 167 2.35 -9.75 7.73
N ASP A 168 3.51 -10.21 7.26
CA ASP A 168 4.60 -9.36 6.74
C ASP A 168 5.01 -8.21 7.70
N GLY A 169 4.90 -8.46 9.01
CA GLY A 169 5.31 -7.52 10.05
C GLY A 169 4.27 -6.48 10.47
N GLY A 170 3.09 -6.46 9.85
CA GLY A 170 1.95 -5.61 10.18
C GLY A 170 0.68 -6.39 10.52
N PRO A 171 -0.35 -5.75 11.10
CA PRO A 171 -1.66 -6.36 11.28
C PRO A 171 -2.28 -6.72 9.93
N VAL A 172 -3.11 -7.77 9.90
CA VAL A 172 -3.78 -8.27 8.68
C VAL A 172 -4.63 -7.18 8.01
N THR A 173 -5.18 -6.25 8.77
CA THR A 173 -5.94 -5.11 8.25
C THR A 173 -5.12 -4.22 7.32
N ASN A 174 -3.80 -4.10 7.50
CA ASN A 174 -2.96 -3.32 6.60
C ASN A 174 -2.95 -3.89 5.16
N ILE A 175 -2.80 -5.20 5.02
CA ILE A 175 -2.80 -5.86 3.70
C ILE A 175 -4.19 -5.72 3.06
N LEU A 176 -5.26 -5.87 3.85
CA LEU A 176 -6.63 -5.70 3.38
C LEU A 176 -6.89 -4.27 2.89
N LEU A 177 -6.41 -3.25 3.62
CA LEU A 177 -6.50 -1.84 3.22
C LEU A 177 -5.70 -1.56 1.95
N ASP A 178 -4.49 -2.09 1.84
CA ASP A 178 -3.66 -1.94 0.63
C ASP A 178 -4.35 -2.55 -0.59
N PHE A 179 -4.91 -3.76 -0.44
CA PHE A 179 -5.66 -4.43 -1.51
C PHE A 179 -6.89 -3.61 -1.94
N THR A 180 -7.73 -3.21 -0.99
CA THR A 180 -8.97 -2.47 -1.29
C THR A 180 -8.68 -1.09 -1.88
N THR A 181 -7.62 -0.43 -1.42
CA THR A 181 -7.16 0.85 -1.97
C THR A 181 -6.63 0.69 -3.40
N ALA A 182 -5.80 -0.31 -3.65
CA ALA A 182 -5.22 -0.58 -4.97
C ALA A 182 -6.29 -0.91 -6.02
N ASN A 183 -7.38 -1.56 -5.61
CA ASN A 183 -8.49 -1.99 -6.47
C ASN A 183 -9.70 -1.07 -6.42
N ARG A 184 -9.61 0.10 -5.77
CA ARG A 184 -10.70 1.09 -5.62
C ARG A 184 -11.95 0.53 -4.93
N MET A 185 -11.80 -0.48 -4.10
CA MET A 185 -12.86 -1.18 -3.38
C MET A 185 -13.02 -0.62 -1.95
N LYS A 186 -13.23 0.69 -1.80
CA LYS A 186 -13.24 1.38 -0.50
C LYS A 186 -14.29 0.84 0.48
N ARG A 187 -15.43 0.38 -0.03
CA ARG A 187 -16.51 -0.19 0.79
C ARG A 187 -16.19 -1.58 1.31
N CYS A 188 -15.28 -2.28 0.62
CA CYS A 188 -14.74 -3.56 1.05
C CYS A 188 -13.53 -3.43 1.97
N ALA A 189 -13.23 -2.24 2.49
CA ALA A 189 -12.18 -2.06 3.49
C ALA A 189 -12.54 -2.81 4.79
N PRO A 190 -11.54 -3.35 5.50
CA PRO A 190 -11.81 -4.03 6.77
C PRO A 190 -12.50 -3.07 7.74
N PRO A 191 -13.50 -3.55 8.50
CA PRO A 191 -14.20 -2.72 9.46
C PRO A 191 -13.26 -2.23 10.57
N GLY A 192 -13.27 -0.92 10.82
CA GLY A 192 -12.37 -0.25 11.77
C GLY A 192 -12.85 -0.24 13.22
N GLU A 193 -14.04 -0.74 13.51
CA GLU A 193 -14.69 -0.63 14.82
C GLU A 193 -14.00 -1.36 15.99
N LEU A 194 -13.07 -2.27 15.69
CA LEU A 194 -12.22 -2.94 16.68
C LEU A 194 -10.76 -2.46 16.60
N GLY A 195 -10.45 -1.61 15.62
CA GLY A 195 -9.09 -1.13 15.37
C GLY A 195 -8.57 -0.23 16.47
N GLY A 196 -7.31 -0.35 16.71
CA GLY A 196 -6.39 0.14 17.71
C GLY A 196 -6.43 1.53 18.28
N ASP A 197 -7.43 2.35 18.02
CA ASP A 197 -7.62 3.64 18.65
C ASP A 197 -8.49 3.54 19.93
N ALA A 198 -8.84 2.32 20.34
CA ALA A 198 -9.48 2.00 21.60
C ALA A 198 -8.43 1.58 22.66
N LEU A 199 -7.35 2.37 22.76
CA LEU A 199 -6.40 2.31 23.87
C LEU A 199 -6.55 3.55 24.74
#